data_9320260b1e36a2b9fe4301be250d6381
#
_entry.id   9320260b1e36a2b9fe4301be250d6381
#
_cell.length_a   1.000
_cell.length_b   1.000
_cell.length_c   1.000
_cell.angle_alpha   90.00
_cell.angle_beta   90.00
_cell.angle_gamma   90.00
#
_symmetry.space_group_name_H-M   'P 1'
#
loop_
_entity.id
_entity.type
_entity.pdbx_description
1 polymer ?
#
loop_
_entity_poly.entity_id
_entity_poly.type
_entity_poly.pdbx_seq_one_letter_code
_entity_poly.pdbx_strand_id
1 'polypeptide(L)'
;MDEVRSTGNATIDENGVLTPVKVGSVVITATKAGDVDYSEITSAPFVIMITKAATSGEPKYNKITTGGKTLADAGLTLTDSTIHPASGTLEWIDDAGNVLPGNKEVGVNRTYKWRFTPANTNYETLTGSIELYHVDAPAVTVQPKSVSVTVGDTATFEVAATGTAVIYQWQIDRNDGNGFVNINGATSATYTTGVTDRACNGFKYQCVLSNAAASVTTDTVVLTVQYQIIEGANGSWNQNTDGGSLRIRGNGEFSKFQNVKVDGNIIDSKNYTASEGSTIIELHADYLKTLSEGSHTFEIVWTDGAAGTGFTVARNTSGSNSTGSNNTGNNDNNDSTDNSAAAAPTAAAPAQELDKVPATGDPFGIWLTLFAISLTGLSVMLARRKKG
;
A
#
# COMPACT_ATOMS: atom_id res chain seq x y z
N MET A 1 -7.12 -68.82 36.54
CA MET A 1 -6.63 -68.36 35.24
C MET A 1 -7.80 -67.56 34.63
N ASP A 2 -7.66 -66.25 34.52
CA ASP A 2 -8.71 -65.46 33.91
C ASP A 2 -8.79 -65.86 32.42
N GLU A 3 -9.98 -66.30 31.98
CA GLU A 3 -10.27 -66.53 30.57
C GLU A 3 -10.09 -65.26 29.78
N VAL A 4 -9.06 -65.20 28.94
CA VAL A 4 -8.88 -64.09 28.00
C VAL A 4 -10.00 -64.21 26.96
N ARG A 5 -11.04 -63.36 27.12
CA ARG A 5 -12.18 -63.33 26.16
C ARG A 5 -11.89 -62.38 25.03
N SER A 6 -12.32 -62.75 23.81
CA SER A 6 -12.27 -61.87 22.64
C SER A 6 -13.21 -60.68 22.86
N THR A 7 -12.72 -59.47 22.67
CA THR A 7 -13.50 -58.22 22.66
C THR A 7 -13.69 -57.69 21.22
N GLY A 8 -12.80 -58.11 20.30
CA GLY A 8 -12.88 -57.86 18.86
C GLY A 8 -13.56 -59.02 18.10
N ASN A 9 -13.60 -58.92 16.79
CA ASN A 9 -14.06 -60.00 15.90
C ASN A 9 -13.23 -60.07 14.65
N ALA A 10 -13.00 -61.32 14.17
CA ALA A 10 -12.34 -61.63 12.92
C ALA A 10 -12.88 -62.93 12.35
N THR A 11 -12.77 -63.16 11.07
CA THR A 11 -13.02 -64.41 10.38
C THR A 11 -11.69 -64.98 9.92
N ILE A 12 -11.60 -66.34 9.89
CA ILE A 12 -10.46 -67.04 9.32
C ILE A 12 -11.00 -67.88 8.15
N ASP A 13 -10.41 -67.78 7.00
CA ASP A 13 -10.77 -68.58 5.83
C ASP A 13 -10.10 -69.97 5.82
N GLU A 14 -10.42 -70.79 4.83
CA GLU A 14 -9.90 -72.11 4.66
C GLU A 14 -8.36 -72.20 4.47
N ASN A 15 -7.76 -71.04 4.05
CA ASN A 15 -6.31 -70.89 3.86
C ASN A 15 -5.61 -70.37 5.13
N GLY A 16 -6.36 -70.13 6.23
CA GLY A 16 -5.84 -69.61 7.46
C GLY A 16 -5.63 -68.08 7.45
N VAL A 17 -6.20 -67.32 6.47
CA VAL A 17 -6.10 -65.88 6.40
C VAL A 17 -7.14 -65.24 7.35
N LEU A 18 -6.63 -64.46 8.30
CA LEU A 18 -7.48 -63.71 9.25
C LEU A 18 -7.91 -62.41 8.66
N THR A 19 -9.24 -62.21 8.56
CA THR A 19 -9.87 -60.93 8.14
C THR A 19 -10.50 -60.25 9.36
N PRO A 20 -10.04 -59.04 9.74
CA PRO A 20 -10.58 -58.31 10.88
C PRO A 20 -11.98 -57.77 10.56
N VAL A 21 -12.92 -57.87 11.51
CA VAL A 21 -14.32 -57.40 11.40
C VAL A 21 -14.61 -56.31 12.42
N LYS A 22 -14.10 -56.45 13.63
CA LYS A 22 -14.34 -55.48 14.74
C LYS A 22 -13.07 -55.28 15.55
N VAL A 23 -12.78 -54.03 15.90
CA VAL A 23 -11.66 -53.65 16.78
C VAL A 23 -11.74 -54.36 18.13
N GLY A 24 -10.58 -54.66 18.70
CA GLY A 24 -10.45 -55.32 19.99
C GLY A 24 -9.51 -56.50 19.95
N SER A 25 -9.42 -57.27 21.02
CA SER A 25 -8.62 -58.48 21.10
C SER A 25 -9.38 -59.66 20.51
N VAL A 26 -8.71 -60.44 19.69
CA VAL A 26 -9.18 -61.75 19.18
C VAL A 26 -8.25 -62.83 19.66
N VAL A 27 -8.82 -63.82 20.32
CA VAL A 27 -8.08 -64.99 20.82
C VAL A 27 -8.28 -66.16 19.82
N ILE A 28 -7.20 -66.64 19.29
CA ILE A 28 -7.22 -67.78 18.35
C ILE A 28 -6.44 -68.96 18.93
N THR A 29 -6.92 -70.14 18.62
CA THR A 29 -6.25 -71.43 18.91
C THR A 29 -6.27 -72.30 17.64
N ALA A 30 -5.28 -73.06 17.42
CA ALA A 30 -5.24 -74.10 16.37
C ALA A 30 -5.47 -75.47 17.02
N THR A 31 -6.42 -76.22 16.47
CA THR A 31 -6.70 -77.60 16.94
C THR A 31 -6.41 -78.55 15.80
N LYS A 32 -5.51 -79.49 16.07
CA LYS A 32 -5.35 -80.69 15.22
C LYS A 32 -6.28 -81.77 15.74
N ALA A 33 -7.20 -82.18 14.91
CA ALA A 33 -8.09 -83.26 15.27
C ALA A 33 -7.30 -84.56 15.53
N GLY A 34 -7.78 -85.28 16.50
CA GLY A 34 -7.24 -86.62 16.79
C GLY A 34 -7.52 -87.65 15.65
N ASP A 35 -6.69 -88.68 15.54
CA ASP A 35 -6.90 -89.82 14.67
C ASP A 35 -6.73 -91.09 15.48
N VAL A 36 -6.64 -92.26 14.83
CA VAL A 36 -6.55 -93.57 15.53
C VAL A 36 -5.27 -93.75 16.35
N ASP A 37 -4.23 -92.96 16.04
CA ASP A 37 -2.93 -93.07 16.68
C ASP A 37 -2.58 -91.95 17.61
N TYR A 38 -3.29 -90.74 17.46
CA TYR A 38 -2.99 -89.50 18.20
C TYR A 38 -4.25 -88.85 18.73
N SER A 39 -4.19 -88.36 19.96
CA SER A 39 -5.24 -87.55 20.57
C SER A 39 -5.29 -86.17 19.95
N GLU A 40 -6.46 -85.54 19.97
CA GLU A 40 -6.63 -84.13 19.63
C GLU A 40 -5.71 -83.25 20.48
N ILE A 41 -5.09 -82.29 19.84
CA ILE A 41 -4.24 -81.30 20.50
C ILE A 41 -4.63 -79.91 20.08
N THR A 42 -4.81 -79.05 21.04
CA THR A 42 -5.10 -77.62 20.83
C THR A 42 -3.92 -76.78 21.30
N SER A 43 -3.49 -75.81 20.48
CA SER A 43 -2.41 -74.87 20.80
C SER A 43 -2.74 -74.00 22.02
N ALA A 44 -1.74 -73.42 22.62
CA ALA A 44 -1.95 -72.31 23.55
C ALA A 44 -2.66 -71.17 22.79
N PRO A 45 -3.50 -70.42 23.50
CA PRO A 45 -4.19 -69.27 22.92
C PRO A 45 -3.20 -68.17 22.46
N PHE A 46 -3.41 -67.63 21.26
CA PHE A 46 -2.69 -66.49 20.72
C PHE A 46 -3.62 -65.27 20.60
N VAL A 47 -3.21 -64.08 21.14
CA VAL A 47 -4.02 -62.89 21.16
C VAL A 47 -3.57 -61.94 20.04
N ILE A 48 -4.50 -61.58 19.17
CA ILE A 48 -4.32 -60.58 18.12
C ILE A 48 -5.09 -59.33 18.50
N MET A 49 -4.42 -58.17 18.46
CA MET A 49 -5.04 -56.88 18.64
C MET A 49 -5.43 -56.28 17.30
N ILE A 50 -6.73 -56.03 17.09
CA ILE A 50 -7.25 -55.29 15.94
C ILE A 50 -7.42 -53.85 16.35
N THR A 51 -6.64 -52.95 15.74
CA THR A 51 -6.72 -51.51 15.99
C THR A 51 -7.68 -50.83 15.00
N LYS A 52 -8.12 -49.63 15.34
CA LYS A 52 -8.95 -48.83 14.44
C LYS A 52 -8.19 -48.45 13.19
N ALA A 53 -8.89 -48.40 12.06
CA ALA A 53 -8.39 -47.87 10.82
C ALA A 53 -8.37 -46.33 10.85
N ALA A 54 -7.42 -45.73 10.13
CA ALA A 54 -7.35 -44.30 10.02
C ALA A 54 -8.53 -43.74 9.20
N THR A 55 -9.03 -42.60 9.61
CA THR A 55 -9.97 -41.74 8.85
C THR A 55 -9.16 -40.66 8.15
N SER A 56 -9.53 -40.30 6.94
CA SER A 56 -8.80 -39.28 6.15
C SER A 56 -9.77 -38.34 5.42
N GLY A 57 -9.25 -37.25 4.88
CA GLY A 57 -9.99 -36.30 4.05
C GLY A 57 -10.39 -35.03 4.77
N GLU A 58 -11.12 -34.18 4.04
CA GLU A 58 -11.54 -32.86 4.48
C GLU A 58 -13.06 -32.69 4.27
N PRO A 59 -13.76 -31.97 5.19
CA PRO A 59 -15.17 -31.65 5.03
C PRO A 59 -15.38 -30.59 3.94
N LYS A 60 -16.59 -30.51 3.40
CA LYS A 60 -17.02 -29.38 2.58
C LYS A 60 -17.56 -28.26 3.47
N TYR A 61 -17.26 -27.01 3.10
CA TYR A 61 -17.75 -25.82 3.79
C TYR A 61 -17.78 -24.63 2.83
N ASN A 62 -18.51 -23.55 3.21
CA ASN A 62 -18.54 -22.28 2.50
C ASN A 62 -17.59 -21.29 3.20
N LYS A 63 -16.73 -20.63 2.41
CA LYS A 63 -15.96 -19.50 2.92
C LYS A 63 -16.88 -18.32 3.25
N ILE A 64 -16.60 -17.65 4.35
CA ILE A 64 -17.28 -16.43 4.76
C ILE A 64 -16.51 -15.24 4.17
N THR A 65 -17.21 -14.32 3.52
CA THR A 65 -16.61 -13.14 2.87
C THR A 65 -17.07 -11.82 3.48
N THR A 66 -18.06 -11.87 4.41
CA THR A 66 -18.61 -10.69 5.08
C THR A 66 -18.83 -10.96 6.56
N GLY A 67 -18.71 -9.93 7.40
CA GLY A 67 -18.99 -10.04 8.84
C GLY A 67 -20.45 -10.37 9.16
N GLY A 68 -20.71 -10.70 10.43
CA GLY A 68 -22.04 -11.01 10.94
C GLY A 68 -22.60 -12.37 10.50
N LYS A 69 -21.73 -13.27 10.01
CA LYS A 69 -22.07 -14.65 9.65
C LYS A 69 -21.77 -15.60 10.78
N THR A 70 -22.46 -16.76 10.77
CA THR A 70 -22.38 -17.77 11.82
C THR A 70 -21.78 -19.09 11.31
N LEU A 71 -21.48 -20.03 12.20
CA LEU A 71 -21.02 -21.37 11.81
C LEU A 71 -22.04 -22.14 10.97
N ALA A 72 -23.34 -21.85 11.13
CA ALA A 72 -24.38 -22.41 10.26
C ALA A 72 -24.27 -21.90 8.82
N ASP A 73 -23.89 -20.63 8.60
CA ASP A 73 -23.66 -20.07 7.27
C ASP A 73 -22.45 -20.70 6.56
N ALA A 74 -21.46 -21.17 7.33
CA ALA A 74 -20.32 -21.91 6.79
C ALA A 74 -20.71 -23.28 6.27
N GLY A 75 -21.85 -23.84 6.69
CA GLY A 75 -22.46 -25.01 6.09
C GLY A 75 -21.59 -26.26 6.07
N LEU A 76 -20.94 -26.58 7.21
CA LEU A 76 -20.10 -27.76 7.35
C LEU A 76 -20.87 -29.04 6.99
N THR A 77 -20.41 -29.80 5.98
CA THR A 77 -21.14 -30.96 5.47
C THR A 77 -20.23 -32.07 4.96
N LEU A 78 -20.77 -33.32 4.97
CA LEU A 78 -20.15 -34.48 4.35
C LEU A 78 -20.45 -34.58 2.85
N THR A 79 -21.50 -33.93 2.36
CA THR A 79 -21.82 -33.89 0.92
C THR A 79 -20.66 -33.24 0.17
N ASP A 80 -20.18 -33.91 -0.88
CA ASP A 80 -19.03 -33.51 -1.67
C ASP A 80 -17.72 -33.34 -0.87
N SER A 81 -17.64 -33.91 0.34
CA SER A 81 -16.41 -33.99 1.13
C SER A 81 -15.50 -35.10 0.59
N THR A 82 -14.21 -35.00 0.96
CA THR A 82 -13.22 -36.07 0.69
C THR A 82 -13.05 -37.03 1.88
N ILE A 83 -13.88 -36.90 2.93
CA ILE A 83 -13.77 -37.72 4.14
C ILE A 83 -14.11 -39.17 3.83
N HIS A 84 -13.23 -40.07 4.27
CA HIS A 84 -13.40 -41.51 4.17
C HIS A 84 -13.12 -42.18 5.54
N PRO A 85 -14.04 -43.02 6.04
CA PRO A 85 -15.35 -43.41 5.48
C PRO A 85 -16.35 -42.22 5.49
N ALA A 86 -17.27 -42.20 4.51
CA ALA A 86 -18.15 -41.02 4.28
C ALA A 86 -19.38 -40.96 5.21
N SER A 87 -19.57 -41.94 6.08
CA SER A 87 -20.74 -41.99 7.00
C SER A 87 -20.32 -41.71 8.43
N GLY A 88 -20.97 -40.72 9.05
CA GLY A 88 -20.68 -40.32 10.41
C GLY A 88 -21.32 -38.97 10.78
N THR A 89 -20.91 -38.45 11.92
CA THR A 89 -21.34 -37.13 12.44
C THR A 89 -20.21 -36.12 12.29
N LEU A 90 -20.51 -34.95 11.72
CA LEU A 90 -19.58 -33.85 11.51
C LEU A 90 -20.04 -32.63 12.31
N GLU A 91 -19.17 -32.08 13.13
CA GLU A 91 -19.49 -31.04 14.10
C GLU A 91 -18.39 -30.00 14.22
N TRP A 92 -18.76 -28.76 14.46
CA TRP A 92 -17.82 -27.74 14.95
C TRP A 92 -17.55 -27.96 16.45
N ILE A 93 -16.29 -27.84 16.85
CA ILE A 93 -15.88 -28.03 18.25
C ILE A 93 -14.99 -26.88 18.74
N ASP A 94 -14.97 -26.67 20.07
CA ASP A 94 -13.99 -25.81 20.73
C ASP A 94 -12.66 -26.52 21.00
N ASP A 95 -11.71 -25.84 21.64
CA ASP A 95 -10.40 -26.38 21.99
C ASP A 95 -10.48 -27.52 23.03
N ALA A 96 -11.56 -27.55 23.82
CA ALA A 96 -11.83 -28.61 24.78
C ALA A 96 -12.57 -29.80 24.17
N GLY A 97 -12.98 -29.70 22.90
CA GLY A 97 -13.72 -30.75 22.17
C GLY A 97 -15.22 -30.70 22.36
N ASN A 98 -15.80 -29.63 22.98
CA ASN A 98 -17.23 -29.47 23.09
C ASN A 98 -17.83 -28.95 21.78
N VAL A 99 -19.05 -29.40 21.48
CA VAL A 99 -19.77 -28.99 20.27
C VAL A 99 -20.12 -27.51 20.34
N LEU A 100 -19.79 -26.77 19.28
CA LEU A 100 -20.15 -25.38 19.14
C LEU A 100 -21.54 -25.24 18.49
N PRO A 101 -22.38 -24.30 18.97
CA PRO A 101 -23.69 -24.10 18.38
C PRO A 101 -23.58 -23.44 17.01
N GLY A 102 -24.48 -23.79 16.09
CA GLY A 102 -24.50 -23.25 14.72
C GLY A 102 -24.70 -21.74 14.65
N ASN A 103 -25.34 -21.11 15.65
CA ASN A 103 -25.54 -19.66 15.73
C ASN A 103 -24.33 -18.89 16.29
N LYS A 104 -23.21 -19.55 16.56
CA LYS A 104 -21.96 -18.89 16.96
C LYS A 104 -21.44 -18.03 15.82
N GLU A 105 -21.20 -16.74 16.09
CA GLU A 105 -20.66 -15.80 15.12
C GLU A 105 -19.22 -16.18 14.71
N VAL A 106 -18.93 -16.02 13.42
CA VAL A 106 -17.60 -16.24 12.83
C VAL A 106 -16.78 -14.95 12.91
N GLY A 107 -15.72 -14.98 13.70
CA GLY A 107 -14.79 -13.85 13.84
C GLY A 107 -13.79 -13.79 12.69
N VAL A 108 -13.30 -12.57 12.44
CA VAL A 108 -12.26 -12.28 11.43
C VAL A 108 -10.95 -12.96 11.81
N ASN A 109 -10.30 -13.61 10.85
CA ASN A 109 -8.98 -14.25 10.98
C ASN A 109 -8.93 -15.24 12.16
N ARG A 110 -10.04 -15.94 12.39
CA ARG A 110 -10.15 -16.95 13.43
C ARG A 110 -10.25 -18.33 12.82
N THR A 111 -9.50 -19.26 13.42
CA THR A 111 -9.55 -20.69 13.09
C THR A 111 -10.63 -21.36 13.94
N TYR A 112 -11.42 -22.23 13.30
CA TYR A 112 -12.44 -23.07 13.91
C TYR A 112 -12.08 -24.51 13.73
N LYS A 113 -12.22 -25.31 14.80
CA LYS A 113 -11.97 -26.75 14.77
C LYS A 113 -13.23 -27.49 14.41
N TRP A 114 -13.08 -28.58 13.69
CA TRP A 114 -14.14 -29.53 13.39
C TRP A 114 -13.73 -30.95 13.77
N ARG A 115 -14.72 -31.77 14.01
CA ARG A 115 -14.58 -33.20 14.33
C ARG A 115 -15.51 -34.00 13.48
N PHE A 116 -15.00 -35.04 12.84
CA PHE A 116 -15.77 -36.10 12.23
C PHE A 116 -15.68 -37.38 13.06
N THR A 117 -16.83 -37.91 13.48
CA THR A 117 -16.96 -39.18 14.19
C THR A 117 -17.58 -40.20 13.25
N PRO A 118 -16.81 -41.18 12.73
CA PRO A 118 -17.33 -42.20 11.83
C PRO A 118 -18.49 -43.01 12.49
N ALA A 119 -19.53 -43.33 11.71
CA ALA A 119 -20.59 -44.24 12.15
C ALA A 119 -20.07 -45.68 12.41
N ASN A 120 -19.05 -46.09 11.64
CA ASN A 120 -18.35 -47.32 11.88
C ASN A 120 -17.27 -47.16 12.95
N THR A 121 -17.46 -47.74 14.11
CA THR A 121 -16.59 -47.62 15.28
C THR A 121 -15.20 -48.26 15.07
N ASN A 122 -14.97 -48.97 13.96
CA ASN A 122 -13.67 -49.51 13.56
C ASN A 122 -12.72 -48.44 12.99
N TYR A 123 -13.16 -47.18 12.84
CA TYR A 123 -12.35 -46.07 12.37
C TYR A 123 -12.07 -45.07 13.48
N GLU A 124 -10.93 -44.37 13.38
CA GLU A 124 -10.57 -43.30 14.27
C GLU A 124 -11.41 -42.04 14.00
N THR A 125 -11.61 -41.23 15.02
CA THR A 125 -12.16 -39.90 14.86
C THR A 125 -11.18 -38.99 14.15
N LEU A 126 -11.63 -38.17 13.20
CA LEU A 126 -10.82 -37.20 12.47
C LEU A 126 -11.14 -35.79 12.95
N THR A 127 -10.13 -34.98 13.15
CA THR A 127 -10.26 -33.56 13.50
C THR A 127 -9.41 -32.70 12.59
N GLY A 128 -9.86 -31.49 12.35
CA GLY A 128 -9.11 -30.49 11.60
C GLY A 128 -9.46 -29.08 12.02
N SER A 129 -8.89 -28.10 11.33
CA SER A 129 -9.11 -26.69 11.59
C SER A 129 -9.23 -25.89 10.30
N ILE A 130 -10.11 -24.89 10.29
CA ILE A 130 -10.40 -24.07 9.12
C ILE A 130 -10.46 -22.61 9.53
N GLU A 131 -9.81 -21.74 8.77
CA GLU A 131 -10.04 -20.30 8.83
C GLU A 131 -11.20 -19.95 7.88
N LEU A 132 -12.34 -19.57 8.45
CA LEU A 132 -13.60 -19.36 7.71
C LEU A 132 -13.71 -17.98 7.08
N TYR A 133 -13.19 -16.95 7.76
CA TYR A 133 -13.29 -15.54 7.35
C TYR A 133 -11.92 -14.87 7.42
N HIS A 134 -11.27 -14.77 6.27
CA HIS A 134 -9.97 -14.13 6.13
C HIS A 134 -10.11 -12.71 5.60
N VAL A 135 -9.44 -11.75 6.25
CA VAL A 135 -9.38 -10.34 5.87
C VAL A 135 -7.93 -9.87 6.03
N ASP A 136 -7.31 -9.47 4.93
CA ASP A 136 -5.99 -8.83 4.98
C ASP A 136 -6.09 -7.45 5.63
N ALA A 137 -5.28 -7.21 6.65
CA ALA A 137 -5.19 -5.90 7.31
C ALA A 137 -4.74 -4.81 6.32
N PRO A 138 -5.18 -3.54 6.50
CA PRO A 138 -4.70 -2.44 5.69
C PRO A 138 -3.20 -2.20 5.96
N ALA A 139 -2.43 -2.00 4.88
CA ALA A 139 -1.02 -1.62 4.95
C ALA A 139 -0.76 -0.46 4.00
N VAL A 140 -0.21 0.65 4.51
CA VAL A 140 0.13 1.83 3.70
C VAL A 140 1.34 1.49 2.82
N THR A 141 1.21 1.64 1.51
CA THR A 141 2.29 1.41 0.53
C THR A 141 2.91 2.70 0.03
N VAL A 142 2.14 3.81 0.01
CA VAL A 142 2.62 5.15 -0.30
C VAL A 142 2.08 6.11 0.76
N GLN A 143 2.99 6.77 1.48
CA GLN A 143 2.65 7.81 2.46
C GLN A 143 2.29 9.11 1.76
N PRO A 144 1.35 9.90 2.30
CA PRO A 144 1.08 11.24 1.82
C PRO A 144 2.31 12.14 1.99
N LYS A 145 2.37 13.23 1.24
CA LYS A 145 3.45 14.22 1.29
C LYS A 145 2.90 15.59 1.67
N SER A 146 3.72 16.38 2.37
CA SER A 146 3.42 17.79 2.62
C SER A 146 3.32 18.55 1.29
N VAL A 147 2.39 19.49 1.22
CA VAL A 147 2.07 20.26 0.01
C VAL A 147 2.24 21.74 0.30
N SER A 148 2.83 22.47 -0.65
CA SER A 148 2.89 23.95 -0.66
C SER A 148 2.06 24.48 -1.81
N VAL A 149 1.17 25.40 -1.52
CA VAL A 149 0.30 26.07 -2.49
C VAL A 149 0.29 27.56 -2.27
N THR A 150 -0.22 28.29 -3.26
CA THR A 150 -0.44 29.72 -3.18
C THR A 150 -1.83 30.00 -2.61
N VAL A 151 -2.01 31.12 -1.94
CA VAL A 151 -3.35 31.64 -1.53
C VAL A 151 -4.27 31.68 -2.75
N GLY A 152 -5.41 31.05 -2.65
CA GLY A 152 -6.40 30.92 -3.74
C GLY A 152 -6.36 29.57 -4.45
N ASP A 153 -5.34 28.74 -4.25
CA ASP A 153 -5.23 27.40 -4.84
C ASP A 153 -5.83 26.32 -3.92
N THR A 154 -5.92 25.10 -4.44
CA THR A 154 -6.28 23.91 -3.69
C THR A 154 -5.06 23.00 -3.50
N ALA A 155 -5.03 22.23 -2.41
CA ALA A 155 -3.99 21.24 -2.15
C ALA A 155 -4.57 19.84 -2.24
N THR A 156 -3.82 18.91 -2.84
CA THR A 156 -4.21 17.49 -2.94
C THR A 156 -3.22 16.61 -2.21
N PHE A 157 -3.73 15.74 -1.34
CA PHE A 157 -3.00 14.70 -0.62
C PHE A 157 -3.41 13.33 -1.16
N GLU A 158 -2.47 12.41 -1.22
CA GLU A 158 -2.68 11.08 -1.78
C GLU A 158 -2.03 10.03 -0.86
N VAL A 159 -2.69 8.87 -0.75
CA VAL A 159 -2.20 7.69 -0.04
C VAL A 159 -2.49 6.46 -0.89
N ALA A 160 -1.59 5.47 -0.88
CA ALA A 160 -1.86 4.16 -1.44
C ALA A 160 -1.71 3.08 -0.37
N ALA A 161 -2.54 2.05 -0.46
CA ALA A 161 -2.56 0.96 0.49
C ALA A 161 -2.97 -0.37 -0.15
N THR A 162 -2.56 -1.47 0.49
CA THR A 162 -3.05 -2.82 0.27
C THR A 162 -3.95 -3.25 1.42
N GLY A 163 -4.71 -4.33 1.23
CA GLY A 163 -5.64 -4.89 2.22
C GLY A 163 -6.99 -5.21 1.61
N THR A 164 -7.81 -5.97 2.33
CA THR A 164 -9.16 -6.35 1.88
C THR A 164 -10.16 -5.27 2.24
N ALA A 165 -10.88 -4.72 1.25
CA ALA A 165 -11.96 -3.74 1.45
C ALA A 165 -11.55 -2.57 2.37
N VAL A 166 -10.42 -1.91 2.06
CA VAL A 166 -9.89 -0.80 2.85
C VAL A 166 -10.82 0.41 2.76
N ILE A 167 -11.15 0.96 3.91
CA ILE A 167 -11.92 2.20 4.08
C ILE A 167 -10.93 3.30 4.46
N TYR A 168 -11.02 4.46 3.81
CA TYR A 168 -10.21 5.64 4.06
C TYR A 168 -11.01 6.68 4.83
N GLN A 169 -10.36 7.42 5.72
CA GLN A 169 -10.90 8.58 6.39
C GLN A 169 -9.80 9.60 6.63
N TRP A 170 -9.83 10.71 5.85
CA TRP A 170 -8.92 11.82 6.07
C TRP A 170 -9.31 12.63 7.30
N GLN A 171 -8.30 13.09 8.00
CA GLN A 171 -8.41 13.91 9.21
C GLN A 171 -7.56 15.17 9.06
N ILE A 172 -7.98 16.22 9.75
CA ILE A 172 -7.30 17.52 9.79
C ILE A 172 -7.08 17.94 11.24
N ASP A 173 -5.89 18.47 11.53
CA ASP A 173 -5.58 19.25 12.73
C ASP A 173 -5.35 20.72 12.30
N ARG A 174 -6.23 21.60 12.77
CA ARG A 174 -6.19 23.04 12.47
C ARG A 174 -5.30 23.84 13.42
N ASN A 175 -4.52 23.16 14.28
CA ASN A 175 -3.71 23.74 15.35
C ASN A 175 -4.55 24.59 16.35
N ASP A 176 -5.83 24.25 16.51
CA ASP A 176 -6.80 24.91 17.41
C ASP A 176 -6.89 24.24 18.80
N GLY A 177 -6.05 23.26 19.06
CA GLY A 177 -6.01 22.48 20.29
C GLY A 177 -6.94 21.28 20.34
N ASN A 178 -7.78 21.08 19.33
CA ASN A 178 -8.70 19.94 19.24
C ASN A 178 -8.05 18.67 18.67
N GLY A 179 -6.81 18.78 18.14
CA GLY A 179 -6.12 17.68 17.47
C GLY A 179 -6.76 17.28 16.15
N PHE A 180 -6.57 16.04 15.74
CA PHE A 180 -7.10 15.52 14.47
C PHE A 180 -8.60 15.22 14.57
N VAL A 181 -9.37 15.81 13.65
CA VAL A 181 -10.81 15.58 13.49
C VAL A 181 -11.12 15.07 12.09
N ASN A 182 -12.14 14.22 11.95
CA ASN A 182 -12.54 13.68 10.65
C ASN A 182 -13.01 14.81 9.71
N ILE A 183 -12.55 14.74 8.46
CA ILE A 183 -13.08 15.57 7.37
C ILE A 183 -14.29 14.84 6.79
N ASN A 184 -15.47 15.47 6.90
CA ASN A 184 -16.71 14.85 6.44
C ASN A 184 -16.66 14.55 4.93
N GLY A 185 -16.97 13.29 4.57
CA GLY A 185 -16.99 12.83 3.18
C GLY A 185 -15.61 12.57 2.55
N ALA A 186 -14.51 12.78 3.27
CA ALA A 186 -13.15 12.54 2.77
C ALA A 186 -12.76 11.06 2.96
N THR A 187 -13.36 10.18 2.15
CA THR A 187 -13.26 8.71 2.26
C THR A 187 -12.60 8.05 1.05
N SER A 188 -11.87 8.80 0.25
CA SER A 188 -11.12 8.30 -0.91
C SER A 188 -9.61 8.23 -0.61
N ALA A 189 -8.85 7.53 -1.45
CA ALA A 189 -7.39 7.49 -1.38
C ALA A 189 -6.75 8.87 -1.60
N THR A 190 -7.47 9.80 -2.23
CA THR A 190 -7.07 11.19 -2.42
C THR A 190 -8.01 12.14 -1.70
N TYR A 191 -7.45 13.21 -1.15
CA TYR A 191 -8.21 14.32 -0.57
C TYR A 191 -7.72 15.63 -1.16
N THR A 192 -8.63 16.43 -1.70
CA THR A 192 -8.35 17.79 -2.18
C THR A 192 -9.07 18.80 -1.29
N THR A 193 -8.33 19.79 -0.82
CA THR A 193 -8.89 20.88 0.01
C THR A 193 -9.85 21.76 -0.80
N GLY A 194 -10.66 22.53 -0.14
CA GLY A 194 -11.23 23.74 -0.75
C GLY A 194 -10.14 24.74 -1.12
N VAL A 195 -10.55 25.88 -1.68
CA VAL A 195 -9.66 27.01 -1.93
C VAL A 195 -9.01 27.43 -0.61
N THR A 196 -7.68 27.57 -0.62
CA THR A 196 -6.90 27.86 0.59
C THR A 196 -6.68 29.36 0.77
N ASP A 197 -6.65 29.76 2.02
CA ASP A 197 -6.20 31.08 2.48
C ASP A 197 -5.02 30.94 3.46
N ARG A 198 -4.49 32.05 3.93
CA ARG A 198 -3.38 32.02 4.91
C ARG A 198 -3.73 31.41 6.25
N ALA A 199 -5.01 31.39 6.65
CA ALA A 199 -5.45 30.74 7.87
C ALA A 199 -5.24 29.21 7.83
N CYS A 200 -5.22 28.64 6.63
CA CYS A 200 -4.93 27.22 6.43
C CYS A 200 -3.44 26.86 6.53
N ASN A 201 -2.55 27.86 6.61
CA ASN A 201 -1.11 27.62 6.67
C ASN A 201 -0.70 26.88 7.96
N GLY A 202 -0.01 25.78 7.80
CA GLY A 202 0.43 24.93 8.91
C GLY A 202 -0.62 23.90 9.35
N PHE A 203 -1.79 23.80 8.74
CA PHE A 203 -2.74 22.73 8.99
C PHE A 203 -2.09 21.37 8.68
N LYS A 204 -2.40 20.38 9.51
CA LYS A 204 -1.86 19.04 9.38
C LYS A 204 -2.94 18.08 8.91
N TYR A 205 -2.55 17.11 8.12
CA TYR A 205 -3.43 16.09 7.59
C TYR A 205 -2.85 14.71 7.81
N GLN A 206 -3.72 13.73 8.00
CA GLN A 206 -3.41 12.31 8.01
C GLN A 206 -4.61 11.53 7.49
N CYS A 207 -4.40 10.27 7.09
CA CYS A 207 -5.47 9.38 6.69
C CYS A 207 -5.49 8.16 7.60
N VAL A 208 -6.67 7.82 8.12
CA VAL A 208 -6.92 6.56 8.83
C VAL A 208 -7.48 5.57 7.82
N LEU A 209 -6.80 4.43 7.70
CA LEU A 209 -7.20 3.32 6.87
C LEU A 209 -7.66 2.19 7.76
N SER A 210 -8.82 1.61 7.47
CA SER A 210 -9.40 0.57 8.33
C SER A 210 -10.16 -0.48 7.54
N ASN A 211 -10.28 -1.66 8.13
CA ASN A 211 -11.20 -2.72 7.71
C ASN A 211 -11.57 -3.59 8.92
N ALA A 212 -12.22 -4.74 8.67
CA ALA A 212 -12.65 -5.64 9.74
C ALA A 212 -11.48 -6.28 10.53
N ALA A 213 -10.28 -6.32 9.96
CA ALA A 213 -9.11 -6.92 10.61
C ALA A 213 -8.33 -5.93 11.49
N ALA A 214 -8.13 -4.67 11.01
CA ALA A 214 -7.28 -3.69 11.68
C ALA A 214 -7.54 -2.26 11.21
N SER A 215 -6.82 -1.33 11.84
CA SER A 215 -6.72 0.07 11.43
C SER A 215 -5.26 0.51 11.46
N VAL A 216 -4.86 1.34 10.51
CA VAL A 216 -3.54 1.97 10.43
C VAL A 216 -3.70 3.44 10.05
N THR A 217 -2.86 4.31 10.62
CA THR A 217 -2.84 5.74 10.32
C THR A 217 -1.57 6.08 9.55
N THR A 218 -1.68 6.95 8.56
CA THR A 218 -0.52 7.45 7.79
C THR A 218 0.35 8.39 8.62
N ASP A 219 1.51 8.73 8.08
CA ASP A 219 2.30 9.85 8.56
C ASP A 219 1.49 11.15 8.47
N THR A 220 1.80 12.07 9.41
CA THR A 220 1.24 13.42 9.39
C THR A 220 1.96 14.28 8.37
N VAL A 221 1.21 15.00 7.54
CA VAL A 221 1.72 15.94 6.54
C VAL A 221 1.19 17.34 6.79
N VAL A 222 1.92 18.35 6.29
CA VAL A 222 1.64 19.76 6.53
C VAL A 222 1.26 20.45 5.24
N LEU A 223 0.23 21.29 5.30
CA LEU A 223 -0.13 22.25 4.26
C LEU A 223 0.62 23.55 4.50
N THR A 224 1.39 23.99 3.52
CA THR A 224 2.00 25.32 3.50
C THR A 224 1.25 26.20 2.49
N VAL A 225 0.72 27.33 2.95
CA VAL A 225 0.04 28.30 2.08
C VAL A 225 0.86 29.58 2.04
N GLN A 226 1.24 30.03 0.84
CA GLN A 226 2.14 31.17 0.65
C GLN A 226 1.46 32.29 -0.12
N TYR A 227 1.88 33.53 0.15
CA TYR A 227 1.59 34.64 -0.75
C TYR A 227 2.51 34.58 -1.98
N GLN A 228 2.08 35.21 -3.06
CA GLN A 228 2.83 35.28 -4.32
C GLN A 228 2.66 36.70 -4.95
N ILE A 229 3.70 37.12 -5.64
CA ILE A 229 3.58 38.25 -6.58
C ILE A 229 2.95 37.72 -7.86
N ILE A 230 1.79 38.32 -8.23
CA ILE A 230 0.94 37.88 -9.35
C ILE A 230 0.99 38.80 -10.57
N GLU A 231 1.61 39.98 -10.40
CA GLU A 231 1.82 40.93 -11.48
C GLU A 231 3.11 41.74 -11.22
N GLY A 232 3.87 42.04 -12.24
CA GLY A 232 5.09 42.83 -12.15
C GLY A 232 6.30 42.11 -11.56
N ALA A 233 6.24 40.79 -11.44
CA ALA A 233 7.38 39.99 -10.99
C ALA A 233 8.55 40.09 -11.98
N ASN A 234 9.77 40.28 -11.46
CA ASN A 234 11.00 40.45 -12.25
C ASN A 234 10.91 41.56 -13.29
N GLY A 235 10.09 42.63 -13.00
CA GLY A 235 9.93 43.77 -13.88
C GLY A 235 11.20 44.58 -14.06
N SER A 236 11.24 45.44 -15.06
CA SER A 236 12.32 46.41 -15.24
C SER A 236 11.74 47.84 -15.34
N TRP A 237 12.49 48.78 -14.80
CA TRP A 237 12.17 50.17 -14.89
C TRP A 237 13.38 50.96 -15.43
N ASN A 238 13.16 51.78 -16.47
CA ASN A 238 14.23 52.53 -17.11
C ASN A 238 14.10 54.01 -16.81
N GLN A 239 15.11 54.59 -16.19
CA GLN A 239 15.12 55.96 -15.72
C GLN A 239 14.86 57.00 -16.82
N ASN A 240 15.26 56.73 -18.06
CA ASN A 240 15.20 57.64 -19.15
C ASN A 240 13.95 57.49 -20.04
N THR A 241 13.33 56.31 -20.04
CA THR A 241 12.18 55.95 -20.89
C THR A 241 10.89 55.75 -20.09
N ASP A 242 10.98 55.29 -18.85
CA ASP A 242 9.82 54.98 -18.01
C ASP A 242 9.62 56.09 -17.00
N GLY A 243 8.99 57.20 -17.42
CA GLY A 243 8.70 58.35 -16.53
C GLY A 243 7.66 58.06 -15.43
N GLY A 244 7.06 56.86 -15.42
CA GLY A 244 6.01 56.46 -14.51
C GLY A 244 6.48 55.62 -13.31
N SER A 245 5.53 55.10 -12.56
CA SER A 245 5.75 54.20 -11.43
C SER A 245 6.04 52.74 -11.89
N LEU A 246 6.68 51.94 -11.06
CA LEU A 246 6.78 50.48 -11.22
C LEU A 246 5.64 49.85 -10.42
N ARG A 247 4.75 49.15 -11.12
CA ARG A 247 3.60 48.48 -10.53
C ARG A 247 3.90 47.02 -10.26
N ILE A 248 3.63 46.61 -9.01
CA ILE A 248 3.78 45.22 -8.56
C ILE A 248 2.53 44.85 -7.75
N ARG A 249 1.99 43.64 -7.94
CA ARG A 249 0.79 43.19 -7.28
C ARG A 249 1.03 41.84 -6.60
N GLY A 250 0.70 41.74 -5.31
CA GLY A 250 0.64 40.51 -4.55
C GLY A 250 -0.78 40.00 -4.35
N ASN A 251 -0.96 38.70 -4.13
CA ASN A 251 -2.27 38.06 -3.92
C ASN A 251 -2.78 38.16 -2.47
N GLY A 252 -2.05 38.84 -1.57
CA GLY A 252 -2.51 39.06 -0.20
C GLY A 252 -3.61 40.11 -0.10
N GLU A 253 -4.47 39.98 0.92
CA GLU A 253 -5.54 40.91 1.20
C GLU A 253 -4.99 42.29 1.60
N PHE A 254 -5.51 43.37 0.99
CA PHE A 254 -5.07 44.76 1.29
C PHE A 254 -5.28 45.14 2.76
N SER A 255 -6.33 44.64 3.40
CA SER A 255 -6.63 44.89 4.82
C SER A 255 -5.53 44.40 5.78
N LYS A 256 -4.71 43.44 5.34
CA LYS A 256 -3.57 42.89 6.10
C LYS A 256 -2.24 43.53 5.74
N PHE A 257 -2.20 44.42 4.73
CA PHE A 257 -0.98 45.09 4.25
C PHE A 257 -0.32 45.90 5.36
N GLN A 258 1.00 45.75 5.52
CA GLN A 258 1.78 46.51 6.51
C GLN A 258 2.77 47.49 5.87
N ASN A 259 3.66 46.96 5.05
CA ASN A 259 4.73 47.78 4.45
C ASN A 259 5.33 47.10 3.20
N VAL A 260 6.22 47.85 2.56
CA VAL A 260 7.05 47.37 1.43
C VAL A 260 8.50 47.41 1.84
N LYS A 261 9.28 46.40 1.41
CA LYS A 261 10.73 46.41 1.51
C LYS A 261 11.34 46.45 0.12
N VAL A 262 12.45 47.18 0.00
CA VAL A 262 13.35 47.15 -1.15
C VAL A 262 14.74 46.87 -0.60
N ASP A 263 15.45 45.90 -1.19
CA ASP A 263 16.76 45.40 -0.74
C ASP A 263 16.81 45.08 0.75
N GLY A 264 15.71 44.46 1.25
CA GLY A 264 15.55 44.06 2.63
C GLY A 264 15.17 45.17 3.60
N ASN A 265 15.14 46.43 3.17
CA ASN A 265 14.84 47.62 4.01
C ASN A 265 13.40 48.08 3.81
N ILE A 266 12.70 48.37 4.91
CA ILE A 266 11.37 49.01 4.85
C ILE A 266 11.54 50.41 4.25
N ILE A 267 10.78 50.70 3.21
CA ILE A 267 10.80 52.01 2.56
C ILE A 267 9.67 52.89 3.10
N ASP A 268 9.92 54.22 3.13
CA ASP A 268 8.94 55.22 3.57
C ASP A 268 7.69 55.18 2.65
N SER A 269 6.49 55.23 3.23
CA SER A 269 5.22 55.19 2.52
C SER A 269 5.03 56.32 1.48
N LYS A 270 5.76 57.40 1.58
CA LYS A 270 5.78 58.48 0.55
C LYS A 270 6.42 58.03 -0.76
N ASN A 271 7.16 56.90 -0.78
CA ASN A 271 7.89 56.38 -1.94
C ASN A 271 7.06 55.44 -2.81
N TYR A 272 5.85 55.11 -2.38
CA TYR A 272 4.94 54.24 -3.12
C TYR A 272 3.47 54.59 -2.85
N THR A 273 2.59 54.17 -3.74
CA THR A 273 1.16 54.12 -3.50
C THR A 273 0.72 52.69 -3.33
N ALA A 274 -0.05 52.42 -2.27
CA ALA A 274 -0.67 51.12 -2.03
C ALA A 274 -2.17 51.19 -2.23
N SER A 275 -2.79 50.25 -2.94
CA SER A 275 -4.22 50.22 -3.23
C SER A 275 -4.82 48.83 -3.21
N GLU A 276 -6.16 48.79 -3.09
CA GLU A 276 -6.96 47.54 -3.11
C GLU A 276 -6.94 46.87 -4.48
N GLY A 277 -7.31 45.58 -4.52
CA GLY A 277 -7.31 44.70 -5.69
C GLY A 277 -6.33 43.52 -5.48
N SER A 278 -6.52 42.72 -4.41
CA SER A 278 -5.45 42.11 -3.67
C SER A 278 -4.57 43.24 -3.09
N THR A 279 -3.26 43.20 -3.12
CA THR A 279 -2.43 44.35 -2.73
C THR A 279 -1.63 44.82 -3.93
N ILE A 280 -1.90 46.02 -4.40
CA ILE A 280 -1.19 46.67 -5.52
C ILE A 280 -0.26 47.72 -4.95
N ILE A 281 1.02 47.67 -5.34
CA ILE A 281 2.05 48.66 -4.96
C ILE A 281 2.58 49.30 -6.24
N GLU A 282 2.59 50.63 -6.26
CA GLU A 282 3.21 51.41 -7.30
C GLU A 282 4.39 52.19 -6.71
N LEU A 283 5.61 51.75 -6.97
CA LEU A 283 6.83 52.47 -6.57
C LEU A 283 6.94 53.73 -7.40
N HIS A 284 7.11 54.89 -6.74
CA HIS A 284 7.16 56.17 -7.42
C HIS A 284 8.47 56.34 -8.20
N ALA A 285 8.39 57.02 -9.37
CA ALA A 285 9.55 57.26 -10.21
C ALA A 285 10.68 57.98 -9.47
N ASP A 286 10.33 58.95 -8.59
CA ASP A 286 11.33 59.69 -7.83
C ASP A 286 12.10 58.85 -6.84
N TYR A 287 11.45 57.86 -6.26
CA TYR A 287 12.14 56.84 -5.44
C TYR A 287 13.03 55.91 -6.29
N LEU A 288 12.50 55.42 -7.40
CA LEU A 288 13.24 54.54 -8.33
C LEU A 288 14.52 55.19 -8.87
N LYS A 289 14.51 56.52 -9.07
CA LYS A 289 15.70 57.31 -9.45
C LYS A 289 16.78 57.34 -8.40
N THR A 290 16.46 57.08 -7.12
CA THR A 290 17.42 57.07 -6.01
C THR A 290 18.16 55.74 -5.91
N LEU A 291 17.62 54.68 -6.53
CA LEU A 291 18.23 53.36 -6.51
C LEU A 291 19.44 53.29 -7.45
N SER A 292 20.35 52.41 -7.20
CA SER A 292 21.47 52.10 -8.10
C SER A 292 20.95 51.44 -9.39
N GLU A 293 21.77 51.52 -10.44
CA GLU A 293 21.52 50.67 -11.62
C GLU A 293 21.79 49.23 -11.26
N GLY A 294 20.96 48.28 -11.76
CA GLY A 294 21.07 46.86 -11.55
C GLY A 294 19.82 46.21 -10.96
N SER A 295 20.01 45.05 -10.38
CA SER A 295 18.94 44.24 -9.81
C SER A 295 18.70 44.61 -8.34
N HIS A 296 17.44 44.70 -7.98
CA HIS A 296 16.93 44.96 -6.66
C HIS A 296 15.96 43.89 -6.22
N THR A 297 15.80 43.70 -4.90
CA THR A 297 14.76 42.86 -4.33
C THR A 297 13.59 43.69 -3.88
N PHE A 298 12.38 43.16 -4.01
CA PHE A 298 11.13 43.79 -3.59
C PHE A 298 10.30 42.80 -2.77
N GLU A 299 9.67 43.26 -1.69
CA GLU A 299 8.82 42.43 -0.85
C GLU A 299 7.59 43.24 -0.39
N ILE A 300 6.40 42.65 -0.55
CA ILE A 300 5.17 43.12 0.12
C ILE A 300 5.03 42.33 1.41
N VAL A 301 4.81 43.04 2.52
CA VAL A 301 4.65 42.44 3.85
C VAL A 301 3.20 42.63 4.32
N TRP A 302 2.59 41.55 4.74
CA TRP A 302 1.29 41.49 5.40
C TRP A 302 1.44 41.04 6.86
N THR A 303 0.40 41.17 7.67
CA THR A 303 0.42 40.78 9.09
C THR A 303 0.74 39.29 9.33
N ASP A 304 0.46 38.45 8.34
CA ASP A 304 0.54 36.98 8.42
C ASP A 304 1.46 36.37 7.36
N GLY A 305 2.27 37.14 6.67
CA GLY A 305 3.25 36.65 5.71
C GLY A 305 3.81 37.73 4.80
N ALA A 306 4.57 37.33 3.81
CA ALA A 306 5.18 38.20 2.82
C ALA A 306 5.29 37.48 1.46
N ALA A 307 5.42 38.30 0.38
CA ALA A 307 5.80 37.79 -0.94
C ALA A 307 6.81 38.74 -1.57
N GLY A 308 7.82 38.19 -2.19
CA GLY A 308 8.90 38.94 -2.81
C GLY A 308 9.14 38.60 -4.28
N THR A 309 9.80 39.52 -4.97
CA THR A 309 10.32 39.36 -6.34
C THR A 309 11.55 40.19 -6.54
N GLY A 310 12.21 40.02 -7.69
CA GLY A 310 13.23 40.94 -8.19
C GLY A 310 12.62 42.02 -9.06
N PHE A 311 13.34 43.12 -9.23
CA PHE A 311 13.14 44.06 -10.34
C PHE A 311 14.50 44.67 -10.73
N THR A 312 14.57 45.30 -11.91
CA THR A 312 15.81 45.88 -12.44
C THR A 312 15.60 47.38 -12.71
N VAL A 313 16.54 48.19 -12.24
CA VAL A 313 16.66 49.60 -12.61
C VAL A 313 17.72 49.74 -13.70
N ALA A 314 17.31 50.24 -14.87
CA ALA A 314 18.21 50.52 -15.98
C ALA A 314 18.35 52.00 -16.23
N ARG A 315 19.52 52.45 -16.66
CA ARG A 315 19.81 53.83 -17.10
C ARG A 315 20.42 53.73 -18.49
N ASN A 316 19.69 54.20 -19.49
CA ASN A 316 20.33 54.32 -20.81
C ASN A 316 21.31 55.49 -20.74
N THR A 317 22.59 55.17 -20.69
CA THR A 317 23.59 56.15 -21.02
C THR A 317 23.46 56.41 -22.53
N SER A 318 22.82 57.54 -22.88
CA SER A 318 22.91 58.08 -24.22
C SER A 318 24.38 58.17 -24.61
N GLY A 319 24.74 57.48 -25.66
CA GLY A 319 26.11 57.37 -26.08
C GLY A 319 26.86 58.68 -26.05
N SER A 320 27.97 58.73 -25.36
CA SER A 320 28.97 59.75 -25.52
C SER A 320 29.36 59.76 -26.99
N ASN A 321 28.85 60.78 -27.68
CA ASN A 321 29.27 61.08 -29.06
C ASN A 321 30.72 61.50 -29.02
N SER A 322 31.63 60.57 -29.28
CA SER A 322 33.04 60.90 -29.52
C SER A 322 33.09 61.57 -30.93
N THR A 323 33.03 62.87 -30.88
CA THR A 323 33.33 63.73 -32.02
C THR A 323 34.81 63.59 -32.40
N GLY A 324 34.99 63.09 -33.59
CA GLY A 324 35.93 63.59 -34.54
C GLY A 324 37.43 63.45 -34.31
N SER A 325 38.03 62.69 -35.13
CA SER A 325 39.21 63.20 -35.84
C SER A 325 39.25 62.56 -37.22
N ASN A 326 39.08 63.40 -38.24
CA ASN A 326 39.45 63.11 -39.60
C ASN A 326 40.93 62.74 -39.68
N ASN A 327 41.28 61.67 -40.36
CA ASN A 327 42.45 61.76 -41.23
C ASN A 327 42.24 60.85 -42.48
N THR A 328 42.36 61.53 -43.55
CA THR A 328 42.44 61.10 -44.95
C THR A 328 43.59 60.17 -45.18
N GLY A 329 43.44 59.22 -46.13
CA GLY A 329 44.54 58.57 -46.75
C GLY A 329 44.27 57.20 -47.34
N ASN A 330 43.80 57.30 -48.60
CA ASN A 330 44.12 56.49 -49.76
C ASN A 330 44.48 55.02 -49.71
N ASN A 331 43.71 54.37 -50.53
CA ASN A 331 44.08 53.44 -51.68
C ASN A 331 44.55 52.01 -51.38
N ASP A 332 43.92 51.27 -52.16
CA ASP A 332 44.31 50.15 -53.06
C ASP A 332 44.16 48.72 -52.59
N ASN A 333 43.23 48.17 -53.33
CA ASN A 333 43.29 46.90 -54.05
C ASN A 333 43.63 45.59 -53.38
N ASN A 334 42.66 44.78 -53.61
CA ASN A 334 42.80 43.44 -54.24
C ASN A 334 42.72 42.24 -53.31
N ASP A 335 41.75 41.54 -53.68
CA ASP A 335 41.70 40.12 -54.05
C ASP A 335 41.74 39.03 -52.99
N SER A 336 40.77 38.28 -53.14
CA SER A 336 40.79 36.80 -53.17
C SER A 336 40.64 36.03 -51.85
N THR A 337 39.53 35.37 -51.86
CA THR A 337 39.33 33.95 -51.55
C THR A 337 39.54 33.46 -50.11
N ASP A 338 38.50 32.99 -49.71
CA ASP A 338 38.22 31.59 -49.30
C ASP A 338 38.16 31.25 -47.85
N ASN A 339 37.04 30.82 -47.58
CA ASN A 339 36.66 29.59 -46.87
C ASN A 339 36.78 29.52 -45.34
N SER A 340 35.63 29.27 -44.88
CA SER A 340 35.33 28.18 -43.95
C SER A 340 35.28 28.48 -42.46
N ALA A 341 34.16 28.23 -42.07
CA ALA A 341 33.63 27.44 -40.98
C ALA A 341 32.87 28.20 -39.87
N ALA A 342 31.59 28.17 -40.08
CA ALA A 342 30.57 28.37 -39.06
C ALA A 342 30.67 27.29 -38.00
N ALA A 343 30.69 27.68 -36.74
CA ALA A 343 30.37 26.78 -35.65
C ALA A 343 28.88 26.91 -35.34
N ALA A 344 28.15 25.87 -35.59
CA ALA A 344 26.73 25.72 -35.30
C ALA A 344 26.47 25.53 -33.80
N PRO A 345 25.33 25.94 -33.27
CA PRO A 345 24.93 25.65 -31.89
C PRO A 345 24.44 24.20 -31.77
N THR A 346 24.82 23.58 -30.68
CA THR A 346 24.54 22.21 -30.29
C THR A 346 23.05 21.93 -30.22
N ALA A 347 22.66 20.85 -30.86
CA ALA A 347 21.32 20.33 -31.00
C ALA A 347 20.66 19.92 -29.69
N ALA A 348 19.35 20.14 -29.64
CA ALA A 348 18.42 19.56 -28.71
C ALA A 348 18.37 18.04 -28.86
N ALA A 349 18.22 17.31 -27.75
CA ALA A 349 18.02 15.88 -27.71
C ALA A 349 16.70 15.47 -28.38
N PRO A 350 16.64 14.29 -29.02
CA PRO A 350 15.46 13.87 -29.77
C PRO A 350 14.36 13.37 -28.83
N ALA A 351 13.13 13.72 -29.16
CA ALA A 351 11.90 13.16 -28.65
C ALA A 351 11.85 11.65 -28.94
N GLN A 352 11.58 10.85 -27.92
CA GLN A 352 11.29 9.41 -28.12
C GLN A 352 9.86 9.24 -28.65
N GLU A 353 9.82 8.58 -29.80
CA GLU A 353 8.65 8.11 -30.50
C GLU A 353 7.87 7.10 -29.69
N LEU A 354 6.58 7.31 -29.54
CA LEU A 354 5.61 6.37 -28.97
C LEU A 354 5.47 5.19 -29.94
N ASP A 355 6.04 4.05 -29.59
CA ASP A 355 5.82 2.81 -30.32
C ASP A 355 4.61 2.05 -29.74
N LYS A 356 3.73 1.78 -30.65
CA LYS A 356 2.54 0.94 -30.74
C LYS A 356 2.28 -0.07 -29.61
N VAL A 357 1.04 0.01 -29.11
CA VAL A 357 0.32 -1.05 -28.40
C VAL A 357 0.21 -2.32 -29.26
N PRO A 358 0.61 -3.50 -28.79
CA PRO A 358 0.16 -4.76 -29.36
C PRO A 358 -1.16 -5.18 -28.71
N ALA A 359 -2.09 -5.62 -29.57
CA ALA A 359 -3.39 -6.16 -29.22
C ALA A 359 -3.28 -7.49 -28.45
N THR A 360 -4.19 -7.62 -27.49
CA THR A 360 -4.86 -8.82 -26.96
C THR A 360 -4.30 -10.21 -27.26
N GLY A 361 -4.11 -11.02 -26.22
CA GLY A 361 -4.19 -12.47 -26.29
C GLY A 361 -3.34 -13.20 -25.27
N ASP A 362 -3.94 -13.49 -24.09
CA ASP A 362 -3.81 -14.72 -23.29
C ASP A 362 -2.44 -15.29 -22.91
N PRO A 363 -2.46 -16.29 -21.99
CA PRO A 363 -2.75 -16.23 -20.56
C PRO A 363 -1.54 -16.66 -19.69
N PHE A 364 -1.64 -16.42 -18.39
CA PHE A 364 -0.96 -17.12 -17.28
C PHE A 364 0.44 -17.73 -17.52
N GLY A 365 1.45 -16.95 -17.28
CA GLY A 365 2.80 -17.45 -17.00
C GLY A 365 3.06 -17.47 -15.50
N ILE A 366 2.75 -18.59 -14.86
CA ILE A 366 3.15 -18.88 -13.48
C ILE A 366 4.67 -19.11 -13.47
N TRP A 367 5.44 -18.20 -12.91
CA TRP A 367 6.83 -18.45 -12.55
C TRP A 367 6.87 -19.19 -11.23
N LEU A 368 6.92 -20.53 -11.34
CA LEU A 368 7.19 -21.42 -10.21
C LEU A 368 8.71 -21.41 -9.95
N THR A 369 9.17 -20.66 -8.98
CA THR A 369 10.52 -20.86 -8.43
C THR A 369 10.49 -22.03 -7.48
N LEU A 370 10.94 -23.17 -7.98
CA LEU A 370 11.23 -24.36 -7.17
C LEU A 370 12.42 -24.04 -6.24
N PHE A 371 12.15 -23.94 -4.95
CA PHE A 371 13.17 -24.11 -3.92
C PHE A 371 13.34 -25.61 -3.71
N ALA A 372 14.42 -26.16 -4.24
CA ALA A 372 14.88 -27.52 -3.92
C ALA A 372 15.40 -27.54 -2.48
N ILE A 373 14.62 -28.12 -1.55
CA ILE A 373 15.13 -28.54 -0.25
C ILE A 373 15.67 -29.94 -0.42
N SER A 374 17.00 -30.04 -0.39
CA SER A 374 17.75 -31.26 -0.29
C SER A 374 17.47 -31.97 1.05
N LEU A 375 16.74 -33.05 1.02
CA LEU A 375 16.70 -34.00 2.13
C LEU A 375 17.74 -35.12 1.85
N THR A 376 18.90 -34.95 2.42
CA THR A 376 19.89 -36.01 2.55
C THR A 376 19.53 -36.89 3.75
N GLY A 377 19.37 -38.19 3.49
CA GLY A 377 19.75 -39.22 4.45
C GLY A 377 18.65 -39.90 5.24
N LEU A 378 18.08 -40.95 4.71
CA LEU A 378 17.88 -42.16 5.48
C LEU A 378 17.88 -43.36 4.52
N SER A 379 19.06 -43.96 4.31
CA SER A 379 19.20 -45.23 3.63
C SER A 379 18.78 -46.36 4.59
N VAL A 380 17.64 -46.99 4.32
CA VAL A 380 17.29 -48.26 4.95
C VAL A 380 17.95 -49.39 4.12
N MET A 381 19.01 -50.02 4.65
CA MET A 381 19.61 -51.23 4.12
C MET A 381 18.64 -52.39 4.32
N LEU A 382 18.03 -52.86 3.26
CA LEU A 382 17.42 -54.19 3.19
C LEU A 382 18.52 -55.23 2.90
N ALA A 383 18.93 -55.92 3.93
CA ALA A 383 19.82 -57.09 3.78
C ALA A 383 19.04 -58.28 3.21
N ARG A 384 19.27 -58.56 1.93
CA ARG A 384 18.89 -59.86 1.33
C ARG A 384 19.79 -60.97 1.87
N ARG A 385 19.23 -61.85 2.67
CA ARG A 385 19.89 -63.14 2.99
C ARG A 385 19.63 -64.10 1.84
N LYS A 386 20.69 -64.43 1.11
CA LYS A 386 20.72 -65.61 0.20
C LYS A 386 20.81 -66.85 1.02
N LYS A 387 19.96 -67.84 0.71
CA LYS A 387 20.14 -69.24 1.16
C LYS A 387 21.32 -69.86 0.42
N GLY A 388 22.23 -70.45 1.14
CA GLY A 388 23.05 -71.55 0.75
C GLY A 388 22.61 -72.79 1.51
#